data_09f86587848132ce6bb34532ded99cb6
#
_entry.id   09f86587848132ce6bb34532ded99cb6
#
_cell.length_a   1.000
_cell.length_b   1.000
_cell.length_c   1.000
_cell.angle_alpha   90.00
_cell.angle_beta   90.00
_cell.angle_gamma   90.00
#
_symmetry.space_group_name_H-M   'P 1'
#
loop_
_entity.id
_entity.type
_entity.pdbx_description
1 polymer ?
#
loop_
_entity_poly.entity_id
_entity_poly.type
_entity_poly.pdbx_seq_one_letter_code
_entity_poly.pdbx_strand_id
1 'polypeptide(L)'
;CSGMRMIMFTVLILEDDYEQQKAVSKIINEHYKDWQIFIAGTYKEACNLTSTKCFDLFLLDIELKHENENDLDCDGLDFGKYIRSIEHYLYTPIVYMTALPDRIFFALQEIHCSSYLVKPFTSYKLIETLDYIIGEHRENKKEKITLKDSNGVYLHLLLDDIDYIESTSKETVVYTHDANIKLTNMT
;
A
#
# COMPACT_ATOMS: atom_id res chain seq x y z
N CYS A 1 14.96 10.60 24.47
CA CYS A 1 15.11 10.83 23.04
C CYS A 1 14.42 9.71 22.29
N SER A 2 13.12 9.85 22.02
CA SER A 2 12.37 8.94 21.17
C SER A 2 12.74 9.27 19.73
N GLY A 3 13.60 8.45 19.13
CA GLY A 3 13.88 8.51 17.70
C GLY A 3 12.61 8.15 16.94
N MET A 4 11.95 9.14 16.41
CA MET A 4 10.86 8.99 15.45
C MET A 4 11.46 8.27 14.24
N ARG A 5 11.17 6.97 14.11
CA ARG A 5 11.56 6.18 12.95
C ARG A 5 10.77 6.76 11.79
N MET A 6 11.41 7.56 10.94
CA MET A 6 10.79 7.97 9.68
C MET A 6 10.47 6.67 8.91
N ILE A 7 9.20 6.35 8.81
CA ILE A 7 8.73 5.24 7.99
C ILE A 7 8.88 5.71 6.56
N MET A 8 9.93 5.23 5.90
CA MET A 8 10.22 5.54 4.52
C MET A 8 9.27 4.73 3.64
N PHE A 9 8.43 5.41 2.86
CA PHE A 9 7.47 4.78 1.97
C PHE A 9 8.20 4.16 0.78
N THR A 10 7.98 2.87 0.54
CA THR A 10 8.76 2.08 -0.42
C THR A 10 7.90 1.66 -1.60
N VAL A 11 8.35 1.97 -2.81
CA VAL A 11 7.62 1.70 -4.05
C VAL A 11 8.42 0.77 -4.96
N LEU A 12 7.76 -0.25 -5.51
CA LEU A 12 8.28 -1.05 -6.62
C LEU A 12 7.62 -0.61 -7.93
N ILE A 13 8.44 -0.26 -8.91
CA ILE A 13 8.02 -0.01 -10.29
C ILE A 13 8.44 -1.22 -11.11
N LEU A 14 7.49 -1.88 -11.78
CA LEU A 14 7.72 -2.93 -12.75
C LEU A 14 7.39 -2.39 -14.15
N GLU A 15 8.41 -2.17 -14.96
CA GLU A 15 8.32 -1.53 -16.28
C GLU A 15 9.57 -1.95 -17.08
N ASP A 16 9.45 -2.44 -18.28
CA ASP A 16 10.58 -2.89 -19.11
C ASP A 16 11.20 -1.75 -19.94
N ASP A 17 10.46 -0.70 -20.22
CA ASP A 17 10.95 0.45 -20.97
C ASP A 17 11.73 1.42 -20.06
N TYR A 18 13.03 1.53 -20.30
CA TYR A 18 13.95 2.36 -19.52
C TYR A 18 13.54 3.85 -19.47
N GLU A 19 13.05 4.40 -20.59
CA GLU A 19 12.64 5.82 -20.62
C GLU A 19 11.37 6.05 -19.78
N GLN A 20 10.44 5.08 -19.78
CA GLN A 20 9.26 5.13 -18.93
C GLN A 20 9.63 4.95 -17.45
N GLN A 21 10.50 4.00 -17.09
CA GLN A 21 11.05 3.85 -15.74
C GLN A 21 11.58 5.18 -15.22
N LYS A 22 12.43 5.82 -16.03
CA LYS A 22 13.07 7.09 -15.69
C LYS A 22 12.06 8.24 -15.55
N ALA A 23 11.09 8.32 -16.46
CA ALA A 23 10.05 9.35 -16.44
C ALA A 23 9.17 9.22 -15.18
N VAL A 24 8.68 8.03 -14.87
CA VAL A 24 7.83 7.77 -13.71
C VAL A 24 8.62 8.01 -12.41
N SER A 25 9.83 7.47 -12.30
CA SER A 25 10.69 7.66 -11.12
C SER A 25 11.01 9.13 -10.87
N LYS A 26 11.27 9.90 -11.93
CA LYS A 26 11.52 11.33 -11.83
C LYS A 26 10.33 12.09 -11.26
N ILE A 27 9.13 11.85 -11.79
CA ILE A 27 7.89 12.48 -11.30
C ILE A 27 7.68 12.19 -9.81
N ILE A 28 7.84 10.92 -9.41
CA ILE A 28 7.66 10.51 -8.02
C ILE A 28 8.71 11.15 -7.11
N ASN A 29 9.99 11.13 -7.48
CA ASN A 29 11.08 11.72 -6.68
C ASN A 29 10.97 13.25 -6.57
N GLU A 30 10.41 13.94 -7.57
CA GLU A 30 10.20 15.37 -7.52
C GLU A 30 9.08 15.75 -6.55
N HIS A 31 8.07 14.91 -6.40
CA HIS A 31 6.89 15.16 -5.57
C HIS A 31 7.03 14.58 -4.15
N TYR A 32 7.51 13.35 -4.02
CA TYR A 32 7.62 12.63 -2.74
C TYR A 32 9.10 12.45 -2.34
N LYS A 33 9.61 13.38 -1.52
CA LYS A 33 11.05 13.43 -1.17
C LYS A 33 11.51 12.28 -0.26
N ASP A 34 10.60 11.72 0.52
CA ASP A 34 10.90 10.68 1.52
C ASP A 34 10.56 9.27 1.02
N TRP A 35 10.27 9.11 -0.29
CA TRP A 35 9.98 7.81 -0.86
C TRP A 35 11.23 7.13 -1.36
N GLN A 36 11.29 5.81 -1.20
CA GLN A 36 12.32 4.96 -1.77
C GLN A 36 11.76 4.18 -2.95
N ILE A 37 12.34 4.37 -4.13
CA ILE A 37 11.88 3.73 -5.36
C ILE A 37 12.85 2.59 -5.72
N PHE A 38 12.28 1.43 -6.01
CA PHE A 38 12.95 0.28 -6.60
C PHE A 38 12.34 0.01 -7.97
N ILE A 39 13.18 -0.35 -8.92
CA ILE A 39 12.78 -0.60 -10.31
C ILE A 39 13.14 -2.03 -10.67
N ALA A 40 12.22 -2.71 -11.33
CA ALA A 40 12.42 -3.99 -11.99
C ALA A 40 12.03 -3.86 -13.45
N GLY A 41 12.87 -4.35 -14.36
CA GLY A 41 12.59 -4.41 -15.79
C GLY A 41 11.93 -5.72 -16.20
N THR A 42 11.97 -6.74 -15.32
CA THR A 42 11.44 -8.07 -15.59
C THR A 42 10.64 -8.63 -14.41
N TYR A 43 9.74 -9.58 -14.69
CA TYR A 43 9.02 -10.33 -13.68
C TYR A 43 9.96 -10.96 -12.63
N LYS A 44 11.05 -11.56 -13.08
CA LYS A 44 12.04 -12.23 -12.21
C LYS A 44 12.75 -11.25 -11.26
N GLU A 45 13.13 -10.08 -11.76
CA GLU A 45 13.71 -9.03 -10.92
C GLU A 45 12.72 -8.54 -9.85
N ALA A 46 11.46 -8.34 -10.23
CA ALA A 46 10.41 -7.94 -9.30
C ALA A 46 10.20 -8.99 -8.20
N CYS A 47 10.16 -10.29 -8.53
CA CYS A 47 10.10 -11.37 -7.55
C CYS A 47 11.31 -11.39 -6.61
N ASN A 48 12.51 -11.16 -7.12
CA ASN A 48 13.72 -11.10 -6.30
C ASN A 48 13.69 -9.91 -5.32
N LEU A 49 13.19 -8.76 -5.77
CA LEU A 49 13.05 -7.59 -4.90
C LEU A 49 12.02 -7.85 -3.80
N THR A 50 10.86 -8.40 -4.10
CA THR A 50 9.81 -8.70 -3.11
C THR A 50 10.18 -9.81 -2.13
N SER A 51 11.14 -10.67 -2.47
CA SER A 51 11.68 -11.67 -1.53
C SER A 51 12.67 -11.10 -0.51
N THR A 52 13.24 -9.92 -0.77
CA THR A 52 14.30 -9.32 0.05
C THR A 52 13.91 -8.00 0.70
N LYS A 53 12.83 -7.38 0.25
CA LYS A 53 12.35 -6.06 0.68
C LYS A 53 10.84 -6.06 0.81
N CYS A 54 10.33 -5.16 1.67
CA CYS A 54 8.91 -4.88 1.79
C CYS A 54 8.55 -3.61 1.03
N PHE A 55 7.38 -3.61 0.41
CA PHE A 55 6.87 -2.51 -0.40
C PHE A 55 5.51 -2.04 0.11
N ASP A 56 5.29 -0.73 0.08
CA ASP A 56 4.04 -0.09 0.45
C ASP A 56 3.14 0.19 -0.76
N LEU A 57 3.70 0.13 -1.98
CA LEU A 57 3.00 0.39 -3.24
C LEU A 57 3.68 -0.34 -4.40
N PHE A 58 2.87 -0.84 -5.32
CA PHE A 58 3.32 -1.42 -6.59
C PHE A 58 2.77 -0.60 -7.76
N LEU A 59 3.68 -0.14 -8.66
CA LEU A 59 3.35 0.46 -9.94
C LEU A 59 3.77 -0.52 -11.03
N LEU A 60 2.82 -1.11 -11.73
CA LEU A 60 3.06 -2.25 -12.62
C LEU A 60 2.63 -1.92 -14.04
N ASP A 61 3.53 -2.07 -15.02
CA ASP A 61 3.07 -2.22 -16.40
C ASP A 61 2.44 -3.60 -16.58
N ILE A 62 1.37 -3.66 -17.34
CA ILE A 62 0.76 -4.94 -17.73
C ILE A 62 1.60 -5.64 -18.79
N GLU A 63 2.13 -4.88 -19.76
CA GLU A 63 2.89 -5.41 -20.90
C GLU A 63 4.39 -5.35 -20.61
N LEU A 64 4.99 -6.51 -20.41
CA LEU A 64 6.44 -6.64 -20.29
C LEU A 64 6.99 -7.32 -21.53
N LYS A 65 8.03 -6.76 -22.13
CA LYS A 65 8.75 -7.40 -23.23
C LYS A 65 9.60 -8.54 -22.68
N HIS A 66 9.56 -9.66 -23.37
CA HIS A 66 10.40 -10.80 -23.04
C HIS A 66 11.75 -10.66 -23.77
N GLU A 67 12.84 -10.68 -23.02
CA GLU A 67 14.18 -10.56 -23.60
C GLU A 67 14.64 -11.87 -24.27
N ASN A 68 14.08 -13.03 -23.88
CA ASN A 68 14.46 -14.33 -24.40
C ASN A 68 13.23 -15.24 -24.58
N GLU A 69 13.25 -16.10 -25.64
CA GLU A 69 12.22 -17.12 -25.90
C GLU A 69 12.06 -18.16 -24.76
N ASN A 70 12.99 -18.22 -23.83
CA ASN A 70 12.98 -19.13 -22.67
C ASN A 70 12.49 -18.46 -21.35
N ASP A 71 12.24 -17.16 -21.35
CA ASP A 71 11.63 -16.53 -20.19
C ASP A 71 10.17 -16.97 -20.11
N LEU A 72 9.72 -17.28 -18.89
CA LEU A 72 8.31 -17.54 -18.63
C LEU A 72 7.52 -16.34 -19.15
N ASP A 73 6.51 -16.63 -19.98
CA ASP A 73 5.62 -15.64 -20.61
C ASP A 73 4.73 -14.97 -19.52
N CYS A 74 5.39 -14.37 -18.53
CA CYS A 74 4.76 -13.75 -17.37
C CYS A 74 4.72 -12.23 -17.54
N ASP A 75 3.53 -11.68 -17.48
CA ASP A 75 3.28 -10.25 -17.57
C ASP A 75 3.07 -9.58 -16.21
N GLY A 76 2.76 -8.29 -16.22
CA GLY A 76 2.47 -7.55 -14.99
C GLY A 76 1.22 -8.01 -14.26
N LEU A 77 0.23 -8.62 -14.95
CA LEU A 77 -0.93 -9.22 -14.28
C LEU A 77 -0.53 -10.48 -13.52
N ASP A 78 0.35 -11.31 -14.08
CA ASP A 78 0.85 -12.50 -13.37
C ASP A 78 1.67 -12.11 -12.15
N PHE A 79 2.44 -11.02 -12.24
CA PHE A 79 3.11 -10.46 -11.06
C PHE A 79 2.10 -9.96 -10.01
N GLY A 80 1.03 -9.30 -10.42
CA GLY A 80 -0.03 -8.89 -9.50
C GLY A 80 -0.70 -10.06 -8.79
N LYS A 81 -0.99 -11.18 -9.48
CA LYS A 81 -1.49 -12.43 -8.87
C LYS A 81 -0.47 -12.99 -7.86
N TYR A 82 0.81 -13.02 -8.24
CA TYR A 82 1.87 -13.45 -7.34
C TYR A 82 1.91 -12.61 -6.07
N ILE A 83 1.85 -11.28 -6.16
CA ILE A 83 1.78 -10.38 -5.01
C ILE A 83 0.57 -10.69 -4.13
N ARG A 84 -0.61 -10.91 -4.71
CA ARG A 84 -1.82 -11.25 -3.95
C ARG A 84 -1.77 -12.63 -3.27
N SER A 85 -0.89 -13.53 -3.71
CA SER A 85 -0.65 -14.81 -3.04
C SER A 85 0.21 -14.68 -1.77
N ILE A 86 0.87 -13.56 -1.57
CA ILE A 86 1.72 -13.28 -0.40
C ILE A 86 0.86 -12.58 0.67
N GLU A 87 0.69 -13.22 1.82
CA GLU A 87 -0.17 -12.71 2.91
C GLU A 87 0.13 -11.25 3.28
N HIS A 88 1.40 -10.90 3.36
CA HIS A 88 1.86 -9.54 3.67
C HIS A 88 1.38 -8.48 2.67
N TYR A 89 1.14 -8.87 1.40
CA TYR A 89 0.76 -7.96 0.33
C TYR A 89 -0.71 -8.03 -0.09
N LEU A 90 -1.55 -8.78 0.63
CA LEU A 90 -2.97 -8.94 0.28
C LEU A 90 -3.69 -7.61 0.05
N TYR A 91 -3.36 -6.59 0.85
CA TYR A 91 -4.00 -5.28 0.81
C TYR A 91 -3.06 -4.15 0.37
N THR A 92 -1.82 -4.47 0.01
CA THR A 92 -0.89 -3.46 -0.49
C THR A 92 -1.40 -2.89 -1.82
N PRO A 93 -1.47 -1.57 -1.98
CA PRO A 93 -1.96 -0.97 -3.21
C PRO A 93 -1.18 -1.41 -4.44
N ILE A 94 -1.92 -1.73 -5.50
CA ILE A 94 -1.39 -1.98 -6.85
C ILE A 94 -2.02 -0.98 -7.80
N VAL A 95 -1.19 -0.26 -8.55
CA VAL A 95 -1.61 0.62 -9.65
C VAL A 95 -1.03 0.07 -10.93
N TYR A 96 -1.89 -0.21 -11.89
CA TYR A 96 -1.43 -0.60 -13.22
C TYR A 96 -1.22 0.62 -14.12
N MET A 97 -0.13 0.60 -14.87
CA MET A 97 0.16 1.55 -15.95
C MET A 97 0.14 0.77 -17.26
N THR A 98 -0.80 1.03 -18.16
CA THR A 98 -0.96 0.18 -19.34
C THR A 98 -1.37 0.96 -20.59
N ALA A 99 -0.90 0.51 -21.75
CA ALA A 99 -1.41 0.91 -23.05
C ALA A 99 -2.65 0.11 -23.50
N LEU A 100 -2.98 -1.00 -22.80
CA LEU A 100 -4.09 -1.90 -23.11
C LEU A 100 -5.25 -1.78 -22.12
N PRO A 101 -6.18 -0.84 -22.33
CA PRO A 101 -7.30 -0.63 -21.42
C PRO A 101 -8.23 -1.85 -21.28
N ASP A 102 -8.32 -2.70 -22.27
CA ASP A 102 -9.17 -3.90 -22.25
C ASP A 102 -8.74 -4.92 -21.18
N ARG A 103 -7.47 -4.92 -20.79
CA ARG A 103 -6.93 -5.82 -19.76
C ARG A 103 -7.19 -5.30 -18.31
N ILE A 104 -7.61 -4.06 -18.17
CA ILE A 104 -7.86 -3.42 -16.87
C ILE A 104 -9.00 -4.12 -16.12
N PHE A 105 -10.03 -4.58 -16.84
CA PHE A 105 -11.16 -5.27 -16.22
C PHE A 105 -10.73 -6.53 -15.45
N PHE A 106 -9.80 -7.29 -16.01
CA PHE A 106 -9.20 -8.42 -15.33
C PHE A 106 -8.41 -8.00 -14.07
N ALA A 107 -7.61 -6.94 -14.17
CA ALA A 107 -6.84 -6.41 -13.04
C ALA A 107 -7.74 -5.98 -11.88
N LEU A 108 -8.90 -5.40 -12.17
CA LEU A 108 -9.87 -4.99 -11.16
C LEU A 108 -10.58 -6.19 -10.50
N GLN A 109 -11.01 -7.17 -11.29
CA GLN A 109 -11.81 -8.30 -10.78
C GLN A 109 -10.98 -9.38 -10.09
N GLU A 110 -9.85 -9.75 -10.68
CA GLU A 110 -9.06 -10.90 -10.22
C GLU A 110 -7.93 -10.52 -9.26
N ILE A 111 -7.36 -9.32 -9.44
CA ILE A 111 -6.20 -8.87 -8.67
C ILE A 111 -6.62 -7.86 -7.60
N HIS A 112 -7.81 -7.27 -7.73
CA HIS A 112 -8.26 -6.20 -6.85
C HIS A 112 -7.25 -5.05 -6.78
N CYS A 113 -6.81 -4.58 -7.96
CA CYS A 113 -5.91 -3.43 -8.02
C CYS A 113 -6.63 -2.16 -7.50
N SER A 114 -5.85 -1.28 -6.88
CA SER A 114 -6.40 -0.05 -6.28
C SER A 114 -6.76 1.00 -7.32
N SER A 115 -6.01 1.04 -8.42
CA SER A 115 -6.26 1.95 -9.54
C SER A 115 -5.49 1.52 -10.79
N TYR A 116 -5.69 2.28 -11.88
CA TYR A 116 -4.95 2.14 -13.12
C TYR A 116 -4.75 3.48 -13.81
N LEU A 117 -3.72 3.55 -14.66
CA LEU A 117 -3.38 4.68 -15.50
C LEU A 117 -3.23 4.19 -16.93
N VAL A 118 -4.02 4.77 -17.85
CA VAL A 118 -3.90 4.47 -19.29
C VAL A 118 -2.80 5.34 -19.87
N LYS A 119 -1.80 4.70 -20.48
CA LYS A 119 -0.70 5.38 -21.20
C LYS A 119 -1.20 5.96 -22.52
N PRO A 120 -0.78 7.19 -22.92
CA PRO A 120 0.06 8.11 -22.15
C PRO A 120 -0.74 8.87 -21.07
N PHE A 121 -0.13 9.07 -19.90
CA PHE A 121 -0.71 9.88 -18.83
C PHE A 121 0.19 11.06 -18.46
N THR A 122 -0.39 12.08 -17.85
CA THR A 122 0.35 13.27 -17.39
C THR A 122 0.93 13.05 -15.99
N SER A 123 1.98 13.81 -15.64
CA SER A 123 2.51 13.82 -14.27
C SER A 123 1.44 14.16 -13.23
N TYR A 124 0.55 15.11 -13.54
CA TYR A 124 -0.58 15.46 -12.67
C TYR A 124 -1.47 14.25 -12.39
N LYS A 125 -1.84 13.47 -13.43
CA LYS A 125 -2.72 12.31 -13.28
C LYS A 125 -2.07 11.19 -12.46
N LEU A 126 -0.75 10.98 -12.62
CA LEU A 126 0.00 10.05 -11.77
C LEU A 126 -0.06 10.48 -10.31
N ILE A 127 0.30 11.73 -10.00
CA ILE A 127 0.32 12.25 -8.63
C ILE A 127 -1.09 12.23 -8.00
N GLU A 128 -2.11 12.71 -8.71
CA GLU A 128 -3.50 12.67 -8.24
C GLU A 128 -3.92 11.25 -7.84
N THR A 129 -3.58 10.26 -8.69
CA THR A 129 -3.89 8.85 -8.42
C THR A 129 -3.16 8.34 -7.19
N LEU A 130 -1.87 8.66 -7.05
CA LEU A 130 -1.07 8.24 -5.90
C LEU A 130 -1.53 8.88 -4.59
N ASP A 131 -1.80 10.19 -4.60
CA ASP A 131 -2.31 10.90 -3.42
C ASP A 131 -3.63 10.32 -2.92
N TYR A 132 -4.56 10.01 -3.85
CA TYR A 132 -5.82 9.38 -3.51
C TYR A 132 -5.62 8.01 -2.83
N ILE A 133 -4.81 7.14 -3.45
CA ILE A 133 -4.56 5.78 -2.94
C ILE A 133 -3.86 5.81 -1.58
N ILE A 134 -2.87 6.70 -1.41
CA ILE A 134 -2.14 6.83 -0.16
C ILE A 134 -3.05 7.35 0.95
N GLY A 135 -3.92 8.31 0.62
CA GLY A 135 -4.93 8.80 1.54
C GLY A 135 -5.84 7.68 2.03
N GLU A 136 -6.43 6.90 1.13
CA GLU A 136 -7.26 5.74 1.49
C GLU A 136 -6.48 4.67 2.27
N HIS A 137 -5.25 4.37 1.84
CA HIS A 137 -4.43 3.35 2.51
C HIS A 137 -4.03 3.76 3.93
N ARG A 138 -3.74 5.04 4.17
CA ARG A 138 -3.47 5.58 5.51
C ARG A 138 -4.71 5.53 6.39
N GLU A 139 -5.87 5.88 5.85
CA GLU A 139 -7.14 5.78 6.57
C GLU A 139 -7.48 4.32 6.95
N ASN A 140 -7.23 3.37 6.04
CA ASN A 140 -7.48 1.94 6.28
C ASN A 140 -6.42 1.30 7.20
N LYS A 141 -5.18 1.82 7.24
CA LYS A 141 -4.14 1.38 8.17
C LYS A 141 -4.30 1.93 9.59
N LYS A 142 -5.22 2.86 9.84
CA LYS A 142 -5.53 3.27 11.20
C LYS A 142 -6.11 2.07 11.95
N GLU A 143 -5.30 1.47 12.79
CA GLU A 143 -5.72 0.35 13.62
C GLU A 143 -6.85 0.78 14.55
N LYS A 144 -7.97 0.07 14.50
CA LYS A 144 -9.16 0.34 15.32
C LYS A 144 -9.30 -0.77 16.35
N ILE A 145 -9.56 -0.38 17.57
CA ILE A 145 -9.97 -1.31 18.62
C ILE A 145 -11.44 -1.10 18.93
N THR A 146 -12.13 -2.18 19.25
CA THR A 146 -13.50 -2.13 19.74
C THR A 146 -13.49 -2.42 21.23
N LEU A 147 -13.92 -1.46 22.02
CA LEU A 147 -14.00 -1.56 23.47
C LEU A 147 -15.46 -1.46 23.91
N LYS A 148 -15.79 -2.08 25.03
CA LYS A 148 -17.10 -1.97 25.65
C LYS A 148 -16.99 -1.11 26.91
N ASP A 149 -17.70 0.02 26.93
CA ASP A 149 -17.70 0.92 28.08
C ASP A 149 -18.46 0.34 29.30
N SER A 150 -18.40 1.02 30.42
CA SER A 150 -19.09 0.63 31.65
C SER A 150 -20.62 0.63 31.54
N ASN A 151 -21.19 1.27 30.53
CA ASN A 151 -22.61 1.33 30.24
C ASN A 151 -23.06 0.25 29.25
N GLY A 152 -22.10 -0.56 28.75
CA GLY A 152 -22.35 -1.62 27.79
C GLY A 152 -22.35 -1.20 26.33
N VAL A 153 -21.96 0.05 26.04
CA VAL A 153 -21.85 0.59 24.68
C VAL A 153 -20.54 0.15 24.03
N TYR A 154 -20.60 -0.29 22.78
CA TYR A 154 -19.41 -0.61 22.00
C TYR A 154 -18.88 0.66 21.34
N LEU A 155 -17.62 0.97 21.62
CA LEU A 155 -16.89 2.12 21.10
C LEU A 155 -15.79 1.63 20.15
N HIS A 156 -15.69 2.25 18.99
CA HIS A 156 -14.62 2.02 18.01
C HIS A 156 -13.63 3.17 18.11
N LEU A 157 -12.44 2.89 18.62
CA LEU A 157 -11.38 3.86 18.79
C LEU A 157 -10.25 3.58 17.83
N LEU A 158 -9.64 4.63 17.30
CA LEU A 158 -8.36 4.51 16.62
C LEU A 158 -7.26 4.32 17.66
N LEU A 159 -6.30 3.45 17.42
CA LEU A 159 -5.17 3.28 18.35
C LEU A 159 -4.37 4.58 18.50
N ASP A 160 -4.27 5.36 17.43
CA ASP A 160 -3.58 6.65 17.44
C ASP A 160 -4.27 7.71 18.33
N ASP A 161 -5.56 7.56 18.62
CA ASP A 161 -6.31 8.48 19.49
C ASP A 161 -6.11 8.14 20.98
N ILE A 162 -5.49 7.00 21.30
CA ILE A 162 -5.28 6.55 22.68
C ILE A 162 -3.95 7.09 23.20
N ASP A 163 -4.02 7.93 24.23
CA ASP A 163 -2.84 8.44 24.91
C ASP A 163 -2.20 7.36 25.80
N TYR A 164 -3.01 6.74 26.66
CA TYR A 164 -2.60 5.61 27.51
C TYR A 164 -3.82 4.88 28.10
N ILE A 165 -3.56 3.69 28.63
CA ILE A 165 -4.56 2.88 29.32
C ILE A 165 -4.08 2.68 30.77
N GLU A 166 -4.92 3.04 31.74
CA GLU A 166 -4.69 2.79 33.15
C GLU A 166 -5.60 1.66 33.63
N SER A 167 -5.02 0.62 34.21
CA SER A 167 -5.77 -0.49 34.77
C SER A 167 -5.44 -0.66 36.24
N THR A 168 -6.47 -0.68 37.07
CA THR A 168 -6.39 -0.93 38.48
C THR A 168 -7.19 -2.18 38.83
N SER A 169 -7.12 -2.65 40.08
CA SER A 169 -7.95 -3.79 40.55
C SER A 169 -9.46 -3.51 40.51
N LYS A 170 -9.88 -2.26 40.36
CA LYS A 170 -11.29 -1.83 40.39
C LYS A 170 -11.84 -1.43 39.04
N GLU A 171 -11.03 -0.82 38.17
CA GLU A 171 -11.48 -0.27 36.90
C GLU A 171 -10.33 -0.20 35.90
N THR A 172 -10.67 -0.22 34.62
CA THR A 172 -9.76 0.12 33.51
C THR A 172 -10.30 1.35 32.80
N VAL A 173 -9.44 2.33 32.58
CA VAL A 173 -9.77 3.59 31.91
C VAL A 173 -8.86 3.76 30.71
N VAL A 174 -9.44 4.04 29.56
CA VAL A 174 -8.73 4.45 28.34
C VAL A 174 -8.77 5.97 28.25
N TYR A 175 -7.60 6.57 28.20
CA TYR A 175 -7.42 8.01 28.05
C TYR A 175 -7.15 8.29 26.57
N THR A 176 -7.96 9.18 25.99
CA THR A 176 -7.82 9.67 24.63
C THR A 176 -7.64 11.18 24.64
N HIS A 177 -7.21 11.76 23.50
CA HIS A 177 -7.06 13.20 23.37
C HIS A 177 -8.33 14.00 23.75
N ASP A 178 -9.51 13.40 23.54
CA ASP A 178 -10.80 14.09 23.69
C ASP A 178 -11.62 13.62 24.89
N ALA A 179 -11.38 12.42 25.43
CA ALA A 179 -12.22 11.82 26.46
C ALA A 179 -11.52 10.73 27.29
N ASN A 180 -12.09 10.45 28.49
CA ASN A 180 -11.71 9.32 29.33
C ASN A 180 -12.84 8.29 29.31
N ILE A 181 -12.54 7.08 28.87
CA ILE A 181 -13.51 6.00 28.68
C ILE A 181 -13.32 4.93 29.75
N LYS A 182 -14.31 4.75 30.61
CA LYS A 182 -14.30 3.67 31.59
C LYS A 182 -14.79 2.38 30.97
N LEU A 183 -14.00 1.33 31.09
CA LEU A 183 -14.35 0.00 30.57
C LEU A 183 -15.06 -0.84 31.65
N THR A 184 -15.94 -1.73 31.18
CA THR A 184 -16.50 -2.78 32.05
C THR A 184 -15.38 -3.78 32.38
N ASN A 185 -15.09 -3.99 33.66
CA ASN A 185 -14.16 -5.03 34.06
C ASN A 185 -14.73 -6.39 33.61
N MET A 186 -13.96 -7.13 32.80
CA MET A 186 -14.22 -8.53 32.56
C MET A 186 -13.85 -9.27 33.83
N THR A 187 -14.85 -9.75 34.56
CA THR A 187 -14.68 -10.76 35.62
C THR A 187 -14.45 -12.13 35.01
#